data_56d28969085865416845de90b50c65d0
#
_entry.id   56d28969085865416845de90b50c65d0
#
_cell.length_a   1.000
_cell.length_b   1.000
_cell.length_c   1.000
_cell.angle_alpha   90.00
_cell.angle_beta   90.00
_cell.angle_gamma   90.00
#
_symmetry.space_group_name_H-M   'P 1'
#
loop_
_entity.id
_entity.type
_entity.pdbx_description
1 polymer ?
#
loop_
_entity_poly.entity_id
_entity_poly.type
_entity_poly.pdbx_seq_one_letter_code
_entity_poly.pdbx_strand_id
1 'polypeptide(L)'
;MNKPMSTYERKMQDKKFKKSYEQHYKELLFSELLISIMEDDDKSVRDLAKEADISPSVIQALRSGKQTDIRVSNLIKIAQSFGYEVVLQKGEERLALHDDIRNDKHHLSVVAPAGY
;
A
#
# COMPACT_ATOMS: atom_id res chain seq x y z
N MET A 1 -0.37 -20.68 -23.24
CA MET A 1 -0.15 -19.44 -22.51
C MET A 1 1.14 -19.54 -21.73
N ASN A 2 2.05 -18.65 -21.99
CA ASN A 2 3.40 -18.79 -21.48
C ASN A 2 3.54 -18.37 -20.04
N LYS A 3 2.83 -17.36 -19.65
CA LYS A 3 2.92 -16.79 -18.32
C LYS A 3 1.50 -16.58 -17.82
N PRO A 4 1.16 -17.09 -16.64
CA PRO A 4 -0.14 -16.80 -16.11
C PRO A 4 -0.26 -15.29 -15.86
N MET A 5 -1.26 -14.70 -16.46
CA MET A 5 -1.56 -13.30 -16.21
C MET A 5 -2.20 -13.16 -14.84
N SER A 6 -1.94 -12.04 -14.18
CA SER A 6 -2.65 -11.72 -12.96
C SER A 6 -4.15 -11.62 -13.25
N THR A 7 -4.96 -11.74 -12.23
CA THR A 7 -6.41 -11.57 -12.39
C THR A 7 -6.73 -10.21 -13.01
N TYR A 8 -6.02 -9.18 -12.58
CA TYR A 8 -6.19 -7.84 -13.09
C TYR A 8 -5.88 -7.77 -14.59
N GLU A 9 -4.71 -8.29 -15.01
CA GLU A 9 -4.30 -8.24 -16.41
C GLU A 9 -5.27 -8.98 -17.32
N ARG A 10 -5.71 -10.16 -16.89
CA ARG A 10 -6.63 -10.97 -17.65
C ARG A 10 -7.96 -10.25 -17.88
N LYS A 11 -8.47 -9.63 -16.83
CA LYS A 11 -9.74 -8.92 -16.90
C LYS A 11 -9.63 -7.64 -17.71
N MET A 12 -8.49 -6.97 -17.64
CA MET A 12 -8.29 -5.75 -18.40
C MET A 12 -8.10 -6.01 -19.90
N GLN A 13 -7.74 -7.21 -20.30
CA GLN A 13 -7.67 -7.58 -21.71
C GLN A 13 -9.05 -7.84 -22.31
N ASP A 14 -10.02 -8.17 -21.51
CA ASP A 14 -11.40 -8.32 -21.96
C ASP A 14 -12.03 -6.94 -21.98
N LYS A 15 -12.30 -6.42 -23.19
CA LYS A 15 -12.86 -5.09 -23.36
C LYS A 15 -14.18 -4.90 -22.59
N LYS A 16 -15.02 -5.91 -22.60
CA LYS A 16 -16.30 -5.86 -21.92
C LYS A 16 -16.09 -5.79 -20.41
N PHE A 17 -15.18 -6.60 -19.90
CA PHE A 17 -14.87 -6.59 -18.48
C PHE A 17 -14.18 -5.29 -18.10
N LYS A 18 -13.24 -4.80 -18.93
CA LYS A 18 -12.55 -3.53 -18.68
C LYS A 18 -13.55 -2.40 -18.53
N LYS A 19 -14.52 -2.32 -19.41
CA LYS A 19 -15.56 -1.29 -19.33
C LYS A 19 -16.37 -1.41 -18.04
N SER A 20 -16.75 -2.64 -17.67
CA SER A 20 -17.47 -2.91 -16.43
C SER A 20 -16.63 -2.57 -15.21
N TYR A 21 -15.34 -2.92 -15.24
CA TYR A 21 -14.41 -2.63 -14.16
C TYR A 21 -14.26 -1.13 -13.96
N GLU A 22 -14.08 -0.38 -15.04
CA GLU A 22 -13.94 1.07 -14.98
C GLU A 22 -15.20 1.75 -14.44
N GLN A 23 -16.38 1.23 -14.78
CA GLN A 23 -17.64 1.75 -14.26
C GLN A 23 -17.78 1.56 -12.76
N HIS A 24 -17.14 0.52 -12.23
CA HIS A 24 -17.18 0.21 -10.81
C HIS A 24 -15.97 0.73 -10.05
N TYR A 25 -15.03 1.33 -10.76
CA TYR A 25 -13.87 1.93 -10.12
C TYR A 25 -14.32 3.06 -9.21
N LYS A 26 -13.83 3.03 -7.99
CA LYS A 26 -14.17 4.04 -7.00
C LYS A 26 -12.89 4.56 -6.39
N GLU A 27 -12.74 5.88 -6.39
CA GLU A 27 -11.64 6.53 -5.71
C GLU A 27 -11.91 6.51 -4.21
N LEU A 28 -10.95 6.07 -3.44
CA LEU A 28 -11.03 6.05 -2.00
C LEU A 28 -10.04 7.03 -1.39
N LEU A 29 -10.46 7.70 -0.34
CA LEU A 29 -9.53 8.46 0.48
C LEU A 29 -8.67 7.47 1.27
N PHE A 30 -7.44 7.88 1.56
CA PHE A 30 -6.54 7.01 2.33
C PHE A 30 -7.13 6.67 3.70
N SER A 31 -7.83 7.62 4.33
CA SER A 31 -8.49 7.37 5.62
C SER A 31 -9.54 6.26 5.53
N GLU A 32 -10.29 6.23 4.44
CA GLU A 32 -11.29 5.18 4.21
C GLU A 32 -10.64 3.83 4.01
N LEU A 33 -9.56 3.78 3.23
CA LEU A 33 -8.80 2.56 3.02
C LEU A 33 -8.23 2.04 4.33
N LEU A 34 -7.64 2.94 5.12
CA LEU A 34 -7.02 2.56 6.39
C LEU A 34 -8.04 1.97 7.36
N ILE A 35 -9.22 2.58 7.47
CA ILE A 35 -10.30 2.05 8.29
C ILE A 35 -10.69 0.64 7.84
N SER A 36 -10.87 0.47 6.53
CA SER A 36 -11.28 -0.82 5.97
C SER A 36 -10.25 -1.91 6.24
N ILE A 37 -8.97 -1.62 6.02
CA ILE A 37 -7.90 -2.59 6.23
C ILE A 37 -7.78 -2.93 7.73
N MET A 38 -7.89 -1.95 8.61
CA MET A 38 -7.82 -2.18 10.05
C MET A 38 -8.97 -3.06 10.53
N GLU A 39 -10.18 -2.85 10.00
CA GLU A 39 -11.32 -3.69 10.33
C GLU A 39 -11.15 -5.11 9.82
N ASP A 40 -10.67 -5.27 8.59
CA ASP A 40 -10.47 -6.60 8.00
C ASP A 40 -9.47 -7.44 8.82
N ASP A 41 -8.42 -6.83 9.32
CA ASP A 41 -7.39 -7.51 10.10
C ASP A 41 -7.65 -7.44 11.61
N ASP A 42 -8.75 -6.84 12.01
CA ASP A 42 -9.13 -6.68 13.43
C ASP A 42 -8.01 -6.02 14.24
N LYS A 43 -7.42 -4.96 13.69
CA LYS A 43 -6.36 -4.19 14.34
C LYS A 43 -6.89 -2.86 14.86
N SER A 44 -6.58 -2.59 16.12
CA SER A 44 -6.86 -1.29 16.71
C SER A 44 -5.77 -0.28 16.34
N VAL A 45 -6.05 0.99 16.61
CA VAL A 45 -5.03 2.06 16.45
C VAL A 45 -3.77 1.72 17.25
N ARG A 46 -3.96 1.23 18.47
CA ARG A 46 -2.83 0.87 19.34
C ARG A 46 -2.02 -0.27 18.77
N ASP A 47 -2.69 -1.31 18.26
CA ASP A 47 -2.02 -2.45 17.65
C ASP A 47 -1.18 -2.02 16.46
N LEU A 48 -1.76 -1.23 15.57
CA LEU A 48 -1.06 -0.75 14.39
C LEU A 48 0.12 0.14 14.74
N ALA A 49 -0.08 1.04 15.71
CA ALA A 49 0.97 1.93 16.18
C ALA A 49 2.18 1.14 16.66
N LYS A 50 1.94 0.09 17.42
CA LYS A 50 2.99 -0.77 17.95
C LYS A 50 3.70 -1.54 16.84
N GLU A 51 2.94 -2.16 15.97
CA GLU A 51 3.50 -2.98 14.88
C GLU A 51 4.28 -2.16 13.87
N ALA A 52 3.75 -0.99 13.50
CA ALA A 52 4.36 -0.13 12.50
C ALA A 52 5.40 0.82 13.08
N ASP A 53 5.55 0.87 14.40
CA ASP A 53 6.44 1.81 15.08
C ASP A 53 6.14 3.26 14.70
N ILE A 54 4.87 3.61 14.80
CA ILE A 54 4.34 4.95 14.52
C ILE A 54 3.53 5.40 15.72
N SER A 55 3.56 6.69 16.02
CA SER A 55 2.78 7.26 17.10
C SER A 55 1.28 6.97 16.91
N PRO A 56 0.56 6.56 17.97
CA PRO A 56 -0.89 6.36 17.87
C PRO A 56 -1.63 7.61 17.41
N SER A 57 -1.15 8.79 17.79
CA SER A 57 -1.80 10.05 17.39
C SER A 57 -1.69 10.29 15.88
N VAL A 58 -0.58 9.88 15.25
CA VAL A 58 -0.42 9.96 13.80
C VAL A 58 -1.42 9.03 13.12
N ILE A 59 -1.52 7.79 13.58
CA ILE A 59 -2.47 6.83 13.02
C ILE A 59 -3.91 7.32 13.18
N GLN A 60 -4.23 7.84 14.34
CA GLN A 60 -5.56 8.38 14.58
C GLN A 60 -5.88 9.56 13.67
N ALA A 61 -4.90 10.44 13.45
CA ALA A 61 -5.07 11.58 12.56
C ALA A 61 -5.25 11.14 11.09
N LEU A 62 -4.52 10.12 10.66
CA LEU A 62 -4.67 9.55 9.33
C LEU A 62 -6.03 8.86 9.17
N ARG A 63 -6.43 8.11 10.17
CA ARG A 63 -7.69 7.36 10.15
C ARG A 63 -8.90 8.29 10.15
N SER A 64 -8.84 9.39 10.90
CA SER A 64 -9.94 10.34 10.98
C SER A 64 -10.00 11.31 9.80
N GLY A 65 -8.97 11.34 8.98
CA GLY A 65 -8.88 12.28 7.88
C GLY A 65 -8.39 13.67 8.26
N LYS A 66 -8.01 13.88 9.51
CA LYS A 66 -7.43 15.15 9.96
C LYS A 66 -6.07 15.40 9.30
N GLN A 67 -5.28 14.34 9.16
CA GLN A 67 -4.03 14.40 8.43
C GLN A 67 -4.25 13.78 7.06
N THR A 68 -4.05 14.56 6.01
CA THR A 68 -4.28 14.13 4.64
C THR A 68 -2.99 13.73 3.92
N ASP A 69 -1.86 14.22 4.41
CA ASP A 69 -0.55 13.85 3.89
C ASP A 69 0.09 12.79 4.76
N ILE A 70 0.87 11.93 4.14
CA ILE A 70 1.58 10.89 4.86
C ILE A 70 3.03 10.85 4.40
N ARG A 71 3.95 10.70 5.32
CA ARG A 71 5.35 10.46 4.98
C ARG A 71 5.48 9.11 4.31
N VAL A 72 6.32 9.03 3.29
CA VAL A 72 6.53 7.77 2.57
C VAL A 72 6.96 6.66 3.52
N SER A 73 7.86 6.96 4.46
CA SER A 73 8.29 5.96 5.45
C SER A 73 7.12 5.43 6.28
N ASN A 74 6.20 6.30 6.69
CA ASN A 74 5.03 5.87 7.45
C ASN A 74 4.08 5.04 6.59
N LEU A 75 3.90 5.41 5.33
CA LEU A 75 3.08 4.63 4.41
C LEU A 75 3.64 3.21 4.25
N ILE A 76 4.95 3.09 4.08
CA ILE A 76 5.60 1.79 3.94
C ILE A 76 5.42 0.96 5.21
N LYS A 77 5.62 1.55 6.37
CA LYS A 77 5.46 0.85 7.65
C LYS A 77 4.04 0.34 7.85
N ILE A 78 3.06 1.17 7.55
CA ILE A 78 1.65 0.79 7.65
C ILE A 78 1.35 -0.35 6.66
N ALA A 79 1.78 -0.20 5.41
CA ALA A 79 1.57 -1.22 4.40
C ALA A 79 2.16 -2.56 4.82
N GLN A 80 3.40 -2.56 5.31
CA GLN A 80 4.08 -3.78 5.74
C GLN A 80 3.35 -4.46 6.90
N SER A 81 2.76 -3.67 7.81
CA SER A 81 2.01 -4.22 8.95
C SER A 81 0.80 -5.03 8.51
N PHE A 82 0.28 -4.76 7.33
CA PHE A 82 -0.87 -5.48 6.78
C PHE A 82 -0.48 -6.47 5.68
N GLY A 83 0.82 -6.65 5.43
CA GLY A 83 1.28 -7.55 4.39
C GLY A 83 1.24 -6.96 2.98
N TYR A 84 1.04 -5.65 2.86
CA TYR A 84 1.09 -4.98 1.57
C TYR A 84 2.50 -4.49 1.26
N GLU A 85 2.75 -4.32 -0.01
CA GLU A 85 4.00 -3.77 -0.50
C GLU A 85 3.69 -2.47 -1.24
N VAL A 86 4.51 -1.45 -1.00
CA VAL A 86 4.39 -0.18 -1.73
C VAL A 86 5.33 -0.27 -2.92
N VAL A 87 4.79 -0.11 -4.12
CA VAL A 87 5.59 -0.24 -5.34
C VAL A 87 5.43 0.98 -6.23
N LEU A 88 6.48 1.29 -6.95
CA LEU A 88 6.43 2.20 -8.08
C LEU A 88 6.30 1.36 -9.33
N GLN A 89 5.36 1.67 -10.16
CA GLN A 89 5.11 0.90 -11.38
C GLN A 89 5.09 1.80 -12.59
N LYS A 90 5.82 1.38 -13.62
CA LYS A 90 5.82 2.04 -14.93
C LYS A 90 5.79 0.93 -15.97
N GLY A 91 4.66 0.78 -16.66
CA GLY A 91 4.48 -0.35 -17.55
C GLY A 91 4.59 -1.65 -16.80
N GLU A 92 5.56 -2.49 -17.16
CA GLU A 92 5.81 -3.75 -16.48
C GLU A 92 6.91 -3.66 -15.41
N GLU A 93 7.57 -2.52 -15.32
CA GLU A 93 8.58 -2.30 -14.28
C GLU A 93 7.92 -2.12 -12.93
N ARG A 94 8.48 -2.78 -11.93
CA ARG A 94 8.04 -2.65 -10.55
C ARG A 94 9.25 -2.50 -9.64
N LEU A 95 9.21 -1.44 -8.85
CA LEU A 95 10.25 -1.14 -7.88
C LEU A 95 9.60 -1.12 -6.51
N ALA A 96 9.99 -2.05 -5.65
CA ALA A 96 9.42 -2.13 -4.30
C ALA A 96 10.14 -1.13 -3.39
N LEU A 97 9.36 -0.39 -2.61
CA LEU A 97 9.90 0.56 -1.64
C LEU A 97 9.92 -0.08 -0.27
N HIS A 98 11.08 -0.01 0.38
CA HIS A 98 11.25 -0.54 1.73
C HIS A 98 11.76 0.55 2.66
N ASP A 99 11.41 0.42 3.94
CA ASP A 99 11.94 1.27 4.99
C ASP A 99 12.86 0.41 5.85
N ASP A 100 14.15 0.63 5.73
CA ASP A 100 15.18 -0.11 6.47
C ASP A 100 15.75 0.75 7.58
N ILE A 101 16.23 0.10 8.63
CA ILE A 101 16.93 0.78 9.71
C ILE A 101 18.41 0.47 9.59
N ARG A 102 19.23 1.54 9.46
CA ARG A 102 20.69 1.45 9.38
C ARG A 102 21.27 2.51 10.30
N ASN A 103 22.17 2.09 11.18
CA ASN A 103 22.81 3.01 12.13
C ASN A 103 21.76 3.84 12.90
N ASP A 104 20.71 3.17 13.38
CA ASP A 104 19.61 3.78 14.13
C ASP A 104 18.82 4.84 13.36
N LYS A 105 18.95 4.85 12.03
CA LYS A 105 18.19 5.78 11.17
C LYS A 105 17.37 5.01 10.15
N HIS A 106 16.20 5.53 9.87
CA HIS A 106 15.37 4.98 8.80
C HIS A 106 15.91 5.39 7.45
N HIS A 107 16.01 4.44 6.55
CA HIS A 107 16.44 4.67 5.18
C HIS A 107 15.42 4.12 4.22
N LEU A 108 14.99 4.96 3.30
CA LEU A 108 14.15 4.53 2.20
C LEU A 108 15.05 3.81 1.20
N SER A 109 14.74 2.56 0.93
CA SER A 109 15.46 1.79 -0.08
C SER A 109 14.51 1.34 -1.17
N VAL A 110 15.08 1.02 -2.33
CA VAL A 110 14.33 0.56 -3.49
C VAL A 110 14.88 -0.78 -3.90
N VAL A 111 14.00 -1.77 -3.95
CA VAL A 111 14.36 -3.11 -4.40
C VAL A 111 13.94 -3.25 -5.86
N ALA A 112 14.91 -3.53 -6.71
CA ALA A 112 14.71 -3.70 -8.14
C ALA A 112 15.08 -5.11 -8.56
N PRO A 113 14.52 -5.59 -9.69
CA PRO A 113 14.91 -6.89 -10.22
C PRO A 113 16.40 -6.93 -10.54
N ALA A 114 16.99 -8.13 -10.45
CA ALA A 114 18.38 -8.33 -10.84
C ALA A 114 18.56 -7.94 -12.30
N GLY A 115 19.61 -7.20 -12.60
CA GLY A 115 19.87 -6.74 -13.96
C GLY A 115 19.24 -5.41 -14.33
N TYR A 116 18.56 -4.79 -13.39
CA TYR A 116 17.90 -3.47 -13.59
C TYR A 116 18.89 -2.30 -13.73
#